data_31b0b99f4bde37bc3553f0de8c98268a
#
_entry.id   31b0b99f4bde37bc3553f0de8c98268a
#
_cell.length_a   1.000
_cell.length_b   1.000
_cell.length_c   1.000
_cell.angle_alpha   90.00
_cell.angle_beta   90.00
_cell.angle_gamma   90.00
#
_symmetry.space_group_name_H-M   'P 1'
#
loop_
_entity.id
_entity.type
_entity.pdbx_description
1 polymer ?
#
loop_
_entity_poly.entity_id
_entity_poly.type
_entity_poly.pdbx_seq_one_letter_code
_entity_poly.pdbx_strand_id
1 'polypeptide(L)'
;MLGFNGFPKSISTSVNNVACHGLPDERPLEDGDMVSVDVTVYKNGFHGVCTATYVIGNAKDNPLVRYLRSVAEECLYKGEPHFNPSIIGIEI
;
A
#
# COMPACT_ATOMS: atom_id res chain seq x y z
N MET A 1 6.58 4.98 -11.62
CA MET A 1 5.17 5.38 -11.42
C MET A 1 4.86 6.74 -12.01
N LEU A 2 5.75 7.71 -11.86
CA LEU A 2 5.56 9.04 -12.42
C LEU A 2 5.29 9.00 -13.94
N GLY A 3 4.19 9.60 -14.36
CA GLY A 3 3.77 9.66 -15.76
C GLY A 3 3.07 8.42 -16.30
N PHE A 4 3.08 7.30 -15.58
CA PHE A 4 2.39 6.09 -16.02
C PHE A 4 0.87 6.30 -16.02
N ASN A 5 0.23 6.12 -17.19
CA ASN A 5 -1.19 6.42 -17.38
C ASN A 5 -1.60 7.82 -16.88
N GLY A 6 -0.68 8.79 -16.96
CA GLY A 6 -0.92 10.17 -16.49
C GLY A 6 -0.78 10.37 -14.98
N PHE A 7 -0.29 9.38 -14.23
CA PHE A 7 -0.11 9.52 -12.78
C PHE A 7 0.93 10.61 -12.45
N PRO A 8 0.56 11.65 -11.66
CA PRO A 8 1.37 12.89 -11.57
C PRO A 8 2.47 12.85 -10.50
N LYS A 9 2.59 11.75 -9.74
CA LYS A 9 3.54 11.63 -8.62
C LYS A 9 4.44 10.42 -8.78
N SER A 10 5.52 10.37 -8.01
CA SER A 10 6.51 9.29 -8.07
C SER A 10 6.12 8.07 -7.26
N ILE A 11 5.30 8.24 -6.26
CA ILE A 11 4.75 7.19 -5.40
C ILE A 11 3.26 7.39 -5.22
N SER A 12 2.56 6.36 -4.78
CA SER A 12 1.17 6.46 -4.35
C SER A 12 1.09 6.37 -2.82
N THR A 13 0.30 7.23 -2.21
CA THR A 13 0.01 7.18 -0.78
C THR A 13 -1.49 7.19 -0.56
N SER A 14 -2.00 6.09 -0.01
CA SER A 14 -3.43 5.92 0.24
C SER A 14 -3.69 5.99 1.74
N VAL A 15 -4.38 7.04 2.18
CA VAL A 15 -4.60 7.33 3.61
C VAL A 15 -6.03 6.95 3.99
N ASN A 16 -6.18 6.20 5.08
CA ASN A 16 -7.46 5.81 5.70
C ASN A 16 -8.43 5.16 4.70
N ASN A 17 -9.52 5.85 4.35
CA ASN A 17 -10.56 5.34 3.45
C ASN A 17 -10.21 5.38 1.96
N VAL A 18 -9.05 5.86 1.60
CA VAL A 18 -8.54 5.76 0.22
C VAL A 18 -7.99 4.35 0.04
N ALA A 19 -8.66 3.53 -0.75
CA ALA A 19 -8.33 2.11 -0.88
C ALA A 19 -6.99 1.88 -1.59
N CYS A 20 -6.76 2.58 -2.71
CA CYS A 20 -5.54 2.48 -3.51
C CYS A 20 -5.39 3.69 -4.44
N HIS A 21 -4.22 3.81 -5.06
CA HIS A 21 -3.91 4.86 -6.04
C HIS A 21 -4.07 6.29 -5.52
N GLY A 22 -3.95 6.50 -4.20
CA GLY A 22 -3.99 7.82 -3.60
C GLY A 22 -2.86 8.71 -4.11
N LEU A 23 -3.16 10.00 -4.26
CA LEU A 23 -2.17 10.99 -4.66
C LEU A 23 -1.52 11.60 -3.41
N PRO A 24 -0.18 11.58 -3.31
CA PRO A 24 0.51 12.34 -2.28
C PRO A 24 0.15 13.81 -2.34
N ASP A 25 -0.18 14.39 -1.21
CA ASP A 25 -0.56 15.78 -1.07
C ASP A 25 0.15 16.45 0.12
N GLU A 26 -0.21 17.69 0.41
CA GLU A 26 0.40 18.47 1.48
C GLU A 26 -0.24 18.25 2.86
N ARG A 27 -1.30 17.43 2.94
CA ARG A 27 -1.92 17.13 4.22
C ARG A 27 -0.94 16.36 5.10
N PRO A 28 -0.59 16.87 6.29
CA PRO A 28 0.26 16.13 7.22
C PRO A 28 -0.48 14.89 7.75
N LEU A 29 0.28 13.81 7.94
CA LEU A 29 -0.26 12.61 8.60
C LEU A 29 -0.48 12.89 10.08
N GLU A 30 -1.60 12.41 10.60
CA GLU A 30 -1.99 12.57 12.00
C GLU A 30 -1.85 11.26 12.77
N ASP A 31 -1.74 11.36 14.09
CA ASP A 31 -1.76 10.19 14.96
C ASP A 31 -3.05 9.38 14.75
N GLY A 32 -2.90 8.10 14.47
CA GLY A 32 -4.01 7.21 14.15
C GLY A 32 -4.26 6.99 12.67
N ASP A 33 -3.63 7.76 11.80
CA ASP A 33 -3.75 7.53 10.37
C ASP A 33 -3.10 6.21 9.96
N MET A 34 -3.75 5.50 9.06
CA MET A 34 -3.18 4.39 8.32
C MET A 34 -2.81 4.87 6.93
N VAL A 35 -1.60 4.63 6.50
CA VAL A 35 -1.14 4.99 5.15
C VAL A 35 -0.53 3.78 4.46
N SER A 36 -1.06 3.46 3.28
CA SER A 36 -0.47 2.48 2.38
C SER A 36 0.38 3.20 1.35
N VAL A 37 1.64 2.85 1.30
CA VAL A 37 2.62 3.43 0.37
C VAL A 37 2.93 2.41 -0.71
N ASP A 38 2.70 2.78 -1.95
CA ASP A 38 3.00 1.96 -3.12
C ASP A 38 4.12 2.62 -3.92
N VAL A 39 5.19 1.87 -4.13
CA VAL A 39 6.37 2.32 -4.85
C VAL A 39 6.62 1.40 -6.02
N THR A 40 6.67 1.96 -7.21
CA THR A 40 7.08 1.26 -8.42
C THR A 40 8.32 1.92 -8.99
N VAL A 41 9.38 1.15 -9.17
CA VAL A 41 10.61 1.61 -9.80
C VAL A 41 10.86 0.88 -11.11
N TYR A 42 11.48 1.59 -12.04
CA TYR A 42 11.91 1.03 -13.31
C TYR A 42 13.41 1.26 -13.47
N LYS A 43 14.15 0.21 -13.68
CA LYS A 43 15.59 0.28 -13.89
C LYS A 43 16.07 -0.83 -14.82
N ASN A 44 16.89 -0.47 -15.80
CA ASN A 44 17.53 -1.43 -16.71
C ASN A 44 16.53 -2.36 -17.43
N GLY A 45 15.34 -1.88 -17.77
CA GLY A 45 14.30 -2.67 -18.42
C GLY A 45 13.42 -3.49 -17.48
N PHE A 46 13.62 -3.39 -16.17
CA PHE A 46 12.87 -4.15 -15.16
C PHE A 46 12.05 -3.23 -14.26
N HIS A 47 10.86 -3.71 -13.91
CA HIS A 47 10.00 -3.07 -12.92
C HIS A 47 10.09 -3.80 -11.58
N GLY A 48 10.15 -3.02 -10.50
CA GLY A 48 10.00 -3.52 -9.14
C GLY A 48 8.87 -2.78 -8.43
N VAL A 49 7.99 -3.51 -7.78
CA VAL A 49 6.85 -2.96 -7.05
C VAL A 49 6.93 -3.41 -5.59
N CYS A 50 6.72 -2.48 -4.68
CA CYS A 50 6.64 -2.77 -3.24
C CYS A 50 5.55 -1.90 -2.62
N THR A 51 4.68 -2.53 -1.84
CA THR A 51 3.62 -1.86 -1.10
C THR A 51 3.69 -2.23 0.37
N ALA A 52 3.51 -1.26 1.24
CA ALA A 52 3.45 -1.50 2.68
C ALA A 52 2.48 -0.51 3.34
N THR A 53 1.82 -0.97 4.41
CA THR A 53 0.90 -0.16 5.20
C THR A 53 1.51 0.15 6.56
N TYR A 54 1.47 1.43 6.91
CA TYR A 54 2.00 1.97 8.17
C TYR A 54 0.88 2.58 8.99
N VAL A 55 0.98 2.49 10.28
CA VAL A 55 0.11 3.17 11.24
C VAL A 55 0.91 4.27 11.93
N ILE A 56 0.39 5.48 11.89
CA ILE A 56 1.09 6.67 12.38
C ILE A 56 0.84 6.87 13.87
N GLY A 57 1.91 7.14 14.60
CA GLY A 57 1.84 7.47 16.02
C GLY A 57 1.56 6.27 16.92
N ASN A 58 0.90 6.52 18.05
CA ASN A 58 0.62 5.53 19.07
C ASN A 58 -0.56 4.61 18.74
N ALA A 59 -1.35 4.92 17.75
CA ALA A 59 -2.50 4.10 17.32
C ALA A 59 -2.08 2.75 16.73
N LYS A 60 -0.80 2.56 16.42
CA LYS A 60 -0.24 1.24 16.06
C LYS A 60 -0.53 0.16 17.11
N ASP A 61 -0.78 0.57 18.35
CA ASP A 61 -1.13 -0.33 19.45
C ASP A 61 -2.63 -0.60 19.58
N ASN A 62 -3.47 0.05 18.76
CA ASN A 62 -4.90 -0.23 18.72
C ASN A 62 -5.15 -1.66 18.24
N PRO A 63 -5.81 -2.52 19.05
CA PRO A 63 -6.00 -3.93 18.71
C PRO A 63 -6.77 -4.15 17.41
N LEU A 64 -7.75 -3.31 17.10
CA LEU A 64 -8.55 -3.43 15.88
C LEU A 64 -7.72 -3.14 14.62
N VAL A 65 -6.89 -2.11 14.66
CA VAL A 65 -5.99 -1.74 13.56
C VAL A 65 -4.95 -2.84 13.33
N ARG A 66 -4.35 -3.34 14.41
CA ARG A 66 -3.39 -4.45 14.34
C ARG A 66 -4.03 -5.71 13.76
N TYR A 67 -5.24 -6.03 14.18
CA TYR A 67 -5.97 -7.18 13.69
C TYR A 67 -6.26 -7.07 12.19
N LEU A 68 -6.79 -5.94 11.75
CA LEU A 68 -7.08 -5.71 10.33
C LEU A 68 -5.83 -5.85 9.46
N ARG A 69 -4.74 -5.21 9.89
CA ARG A 69 -3.47 -5.28 9.17
C ARG A 69 -2.93 -6.72 9.11
N SER A 70 -2.95 -7.44 10.23
CA SER A 70 -2.44 -8.82 10.28
C SER A 70 -3.26 -9.76 9.40
N VAL A 71 -4.58 -9.59 9.35
CA VAL A 71 -5.44 -10.39 8.47
C VAL A 71 -5.12 -10.13 6.99
N ALA A 72 -4.96 -8.87 6.61
CA ALA A 72 -4.61 -8.50 5.24
C ALA A 72 -3.26 -9.12 4.84
N GLU A 73 -2.25 -9.00 5.70
CA GLU A 73 -0.92 -9.57 5.49
C GLU A 73 -0.98 -11.11 5.39
N GLU A 74 -1.73 -11.76 6.26
CA GLU A 74 -1.91 -13.21 6.20
C GLU A 74 -2.61 -13.66 4.91
N CYS A 75 -3.60 -12.92 4.45
CA CYS A 75 -4.26 -13.19 3.17
C CYS A 75 -3.27 -13.13 2.00
N LEU A 76 -2.40 -12.13 1.98
CA LEU A 76 -1.37 -12.01 0.94
C LEU A 76 -0.45 -13.24 0.93
N TYR A 77 0.12 -13.59 2.07
CA TYR A 77 1.07 -14.71 2.14
C TYR A 77 0.40 -16.07 1.92
N LYS A 78 -0.85 -16.25 2.28
CA LYS A 78 -1.61 -17.46 1.92
C LYS A 78 -1.94 -17.54 0.45
N GLY A 79 -2.15 -16.42 -0.21
CA GLY A 79 -2.43 -16.35 -1.64
C GLY A 79 -1.21 -16.57 -2.52
N GLU A 80 -0.03 -16.17 -2.06
CA GLU A 80 1.21 -16.22 -2.84
C GLU A 80 1.53 -17.60 -3.44
N PRO A 81 1.45 -18.72 -2.70
CA PRO A 81 1.71 -20.05 -3.27
C PRO A 81 0.70 -20.49 -4.33
N HIS A 82 -0.44 -19.86 -4.40
CA HIS A 82 -1.53 -20.15 -5.35
C HIS A 82 -1.59 -19.16 -6.50
N PHE A 83 -0.60 -18.29 -6.60
CA PHE A 83 -0.56 -17.27 -7.64
C PHE A 83 -0.59 -17.89 -9.04
N ASN A 84 -1.45 -17.37 -9.88
CA ASN A 84 -1.47 -17.62 -11.32
C ASN A 84 -1.89 -16.31 -12.04
N PRO A 85 -1.71 -16.25 -13.37
CA PRO A 85 -2.03 -15.02 -14.11
C PRO A 85 -3.49 -14.54 -14.03
N SER A 86 -4.38 -15.38 -13.51
CA SER A 86 -5.80 -15.03 -13.32
C SER A 86 -6.07 -14.34 -11.98
N ILE A 87 -5.12 -14.32 -11.07
CA ILE A 87 -5.27 -13.67 -9.76
C ILE A 87 -4.93 -12.19 -9.92
N ILE A 88 -5.93 -11.36 -9.70
CA ILE A 88 -5.77 -9.91 -9.64
C ILE A 88 -5.36 -9.54 -8.22
N GLY A 89 -4.25 -8.87 -8.09
CA GLY A 89 -3.50 -8.52 -6.89
C GLY A 89 -4.23 -8.44 -5.54
N ILE A 90 -3.53 -8.89 -4.52
CA ILE A 90 -3.89 -8.69 -3.11
C ILE A 90 -2.96 -7.60 -2.58
N GLU A 91 -3.52 -6.54 -2.02
CA GLU A 91 -2.77 -5.45 -1.40
C GLU A 91 -2.91 -5.49 0.12
N ILE A 92 -1.81 -5.16 0.79
CA ILE A 92 -1.77 -5.02 2.25
C ILE A 92 -2.04 -3.57 2.65
#